data_fd1ac0a95bbfd0a1d28255f25f1110ba
#
_entry.id   fd1ac0a95bbfd0a1d28255f25f1110ba
#
_cell.length_a   1.000
_cell.length_b   1.000
_cell.length_c   1.000
_cell.angle_alpha   90.00
_cell.angle_beta   90.00
_cell.angle_gamma   90.00
#
_symmetry.space_group_name_H-M   'P 1'
#
loop_
_entity.id
_entity.type
_entity.pdbx_description
1 polymer ?
#
loop_
_entity_poly.entity_id
_entity_poly.type
_entity_poly.pdbx_seq_one_letter_code
_entity_poly.pdbx_strand_id
1 'polypeptide(L)'
;CTPLNRSLISECSLKIAEILLILPIFHILSTSNFANLVAKLIERLKLMKTRLISCLLIFVTISFLSLSLEANNFFKKNIEPLLQNHCFECHSHGKKIKAGLALDSKSGWQTGGDSGPAIVPGHPDKSLLIKMINWIDEDHQMPPKKKLSDEDIQLLEKWVDAGAEDPRQLDLETDDPLEWWSLKPLSHTKVPNGTHPVDFFIEKKLKEEGINSVHRADPRTLVRRLYFDLHGMLPLPEEVTSFLDDSQPGAWEELIDQLLASPRYGERWARHWLDVIHFADSHGCEHDVKRPNAWRFRDYVIERLNADVPWSRFIKEQLAPGVFYPNEPRLMAGLGFVAAGPLEASRAGTAPVTFDYLDRDDIVNQTMSAFVSTTANCARCHTHKFDPITQEDYYSLQAVFSGVGKGDIEFDSDPETYALRREMELLLVASEENDSSILLDKKYREKINQWVLQWRDNPPSEWHVLKPEVFISAGGSTLTLQDDHSLFASGPMGEQETYTITSEVNIDKVTAIKVEALTDQRLPEGGPGRAENGNFHVSEVDLHWFPEGGKKSVKLKISH
;
A
#
# COMPACT_ATOMS: atom_id res chain seq x y z
N CYS A 1 -9.78 -9.55 -35.51
CA CYS A 1 -10.38 -10.74 -36.10
C CYS A 1 -11.01 -10.38 -37.45
N THR A 2 -10.29 -10.62 -38.54
CA THR A 2 -10.79 -10.53 -39.91
C THR A 2 -10.94 -11.96 -40.45
N PRO A 3 -12.00 -12.30 -41.18
CA PRO A 3 -12.26 -13.67 -41.61
C PRO A 3 -11.39 -14.05 -42.80
N LEU A 4 -10.69 -15.16 -42.67
CA LEU A 4 -9.92 -15.81 -43.74
C LEU A 4 -10.85 -16.35 -44.81
N ASN A 5 -10.46 -16.03 -46.01
CA ASN A 5 -11.14 -16.20 -47.27
C ASN A 5 -11.38 -17.68 -47.61
N ARG A 6 -12.65 -18.07 -47.81
CA ARG A 6 -13.11 -19.43 -48.17
C ARG A 6 -12.81 -19.86 -49.61
N SER A 7 -12.12 -19.04 -50.42
CA SER A 7 -11.89 -19.32 -51.83
C SER A 7 -10.69 -20.23 -52.15
N LEU A 8 -9.76 -20.43 -51.18
CA LEU A 8 -8.55 -21.25 -51.39
C LEU A 8 -8.74 -22.75 -51.11
N ILE A 9 -9.86 -23.15 -50.50
CA ILE A 9 -10.13 -24.57 -50.16
C ILE A 9 -10.88 -25.26 -51.30
N SER A 10 -11.58 -24.51 -52.18
CA SER A 10 -12.32 -25.09 -53.30
C SER A 10 -11.47 -25.45 -54.53
N GLU A 11 -10.32 -24.80 -54.73
CA GLU A 11 -9.45 -25.12 -55.88
C GLU A 11 -8.53 -26.33 -55.66
N CYS A 12 -8.23 -26.70 -54.42
CA CYS A 12 -7.48 -27.94 -54.14
C CYS A 12 -8.32 -29.22 -54.28
N SER A 13 -9.63 -29.14 -54.08
CA SER A 13 -10.53 -30.31 -54.17
C SER A 13 -10.90 -30.67 -55.64
N LEU A 14 -10.87 -29.72 -56.57
CA LEU A 14 -11.20 -29.97 -57.96
C LEU A 14 -10.06 -30.64 -58.78
N LYS A 15 -8.78 -30.43 -58.39
CA LYS A 15 -7.65 -31.07 -59.09
C LYS A 15 -7.37 -32.50 -58.65
N ILE A 16 -7.98 -32.99 -57.59
CA ILE A 16 -7.87 -34.40 -57.13
C ILE A 16 -8.92 -35.26 -57.85
N ALA A 17 -10.04 -34.67 -58.29
CA ALA A 17 -11.08 -35.38 -59.05
C ALA A 17 -10.70 -35.66 -60.50
N GLU A 18 -9.83 -34.87 -61.13
CA GLU A 18 -9.41 -35.10 -62.55
C GLU A 18 -8.36 -36.22 -62.72
N ILE A 19 -7.68 -36.67 -61.63
CA ILE A 19 -6.71 -37.77 -61.67
C ILE A 19 -7.38 -39.15 -61.51
N LEU A 20 -8.65 -39.22 -61.16
CA LEU A 20 -9.40 -40.47 -60.95
C LEU A 20 -10.22 -40.91 -62.14
N LEU A 21 -10.17 -40.22 -63.32
CA LEU A 21 -10.99 -40.50 -64.52
C LEU A 21 -10.20 -41.11 -65.65
N ILE A 22 -8.97 -41.58 -65.46
CA ILE A 22 -8.19 -42.33 -66.43
C ILE A 22 -7.89 -43.73 -65.90
N LEU A 23 -8.92 -44.58 -65.81
CA LEU A 23 -8.74 -46.03 -65.74
C LEU A 23 -10.04 -46.74 -66.17
N PRO A 24 -10.18 -47.08 -67.43
CA PRO A 24 -10.60 -48.42 -67.70
C PRO A 24 -9.68 -49.03 -68.75
N ILE A 25 -8.90 -49.99 -68.35
CA ILE A 25 -8.32 -51.11 -69.10
C ILE A 25 -7.23 -51.71 -68.19
N PHE A 26 -7.60 -52.72 -67.45
CA PHE A 26 -6.79 -53.88 -67.11
C PHE A 26 -7.57 -54.79 -66.17
N HIS A 27 -8.44 -55.54 -66.77
CA HIS A 27 -8.90 -56.80 -66.17
C HIS A 27 -7.85 -57.86 -66.52
N ILE A 28 -7.45 -58.60 -65.51
CA ILE A 28 -6.52 -59.74 -65.51
C ILE A 28 -5.13 -59.40 -64.94
N LEU A 29 -5.01 -59.47 -63.62
CA LEU A 29 -3.93 -60.10 -62.93
C LEU A 29 -4.22 -60.06 -61.40
N SER A 30 -3.91 -61.10 -60.67
CA SER A 30 -4.37 -61.41 -59.34
C SER A 30 -4.27 -60.24 -58.32
N THR A 31 -5.36 -60.02 -57.60
CA THR A 31 -5.67 -58.87 -56.79
C THR A 31 -4.74 -58.61 -55.58
N SER A 32 -3.87 -59.54 -55.23
CA SER A 32 -2.97 -59.40 -54.10
C SER A 32 -1.64 -58.67 -54.41
N ASN A 33 -1.14 -58.75 -55.64
CA ASN A 33 0.12 -58.12 -56.02
C ASN A 33 -0.01 -56.62 -56.39
N PHE A 34 -1.16 -56.22 -56.92
CA PHE A 34 -1.42 -54.84 -57.31
C PHE A 34 -1.63 -53.94 -56.11
N ALA A 35 -2.37 -54.40 -55.10
CA ALA A 35 -2.56 -53.64 -53.84
C ALA A 35 -1.22 -53.40 -53.11
N ASN A 36 -0.32 -54.36 -53.10
CA ASN A 36 1.02 -54.22 -52.52
C ASN A 36 1.94 -53.28 -53.32
N LEU A 37 1.81 -53.23 -54.64
CA LEU A 37 2.55 -52.30 -55.48
C LEU A 37 2.08 -50.85 -55.28
N VAL A 38 0.76 -50.64 -55.22
CA VAL A 38 0.17 -49.32 -54.97
C VAL A 38 0.48 -48.83 -53.57
N ALA A 39 0.44 -49.69 -52.54
CA ALA A 39 0.82 -49.34 -51.20
C ALA A 39 2.30 -48.90 -51.10
N LYS A 40 3.22 -49.63 -51.73
CA LYS A 40 4.66 -49.25 -51.81
C LYS A 40 4.88 -47.96 -52.61
N LEU A 41 4.10 -47.68 -53.63
CA LEU A 41 4.16 -46.42 -54.39
C LEU A 41 3.68 -45.24 -53.57
N ILE A 42 2.59 -45.40 -52.81
CA ILE A 42 2.05 -44.38 -51.92
C ILE A 42 3.04 -44.11 -50.79
N GLU A 43 3.65 -45.11 -50.21
CA GLU A 43 4.67 -44.98 -49.18
C GLU A 43 5.92 -44.24 -49.70
N ARG A 44 6.38 -44.56 -50.89
CA ARG A 44 7.50 -43.85 -51.55
C ARG A 44 7.15 -42.40 -51.88
N LEU A 45 5.95 -42.12 -52.32
CA LEU A 45 5.46 -40.73 -52.55
C LEU A 45 5.32 -39.93 -51.27
N LYS A 46 4.86 -40.53 -50.17
CA LYS A 46 4.84 -39.90 -48.83
C LYS A 46 6.29 -39.63 -48.35
N LEU A 47 7.22 -40.56 -48.53
CA LEU A 47 8.60 -40.40 -48.15
C LEU A 47 9.34 -39.32 -48.98
N MET A 48 9.01 -39.20 -50.29
CA MET A 48 9.54 -38.15 -51.15
C MET A 48 8.96 -36.75 -50.75
N LYS A 49 7.70 -36.65 -50.42
CA LYS A 49 7.09 -35.40 -49.94
C LYS A 49 7.70 -34.91 -48.61
N THR A 50 7.90 -35.81 -47.64
CA THR A 50 8.55 -35.48 -46.37
C THR A 50 10.01 -35.07 -46.57
N ARG A 51 10.76 -35.73 -47.45
CA ARG A 51 12.15 -35.33 -47.75
C ARG A 51 12.23 -33.99 -48.49
N LEU A 52 11.33 -33.69 -49.40
CA LEU A 52 11.28 -32.40 -50.11
C LEU A 52 10.93 -31.23 -49.16
N ILE A 53 10.00 -31.45 -48.23
CA ILE A 53 9.63 -30.46 -47.22
C ILE A 53 10.78 -30.25 -46.25
N SER A 54 11.45 -31.31 -45.80
CA SER A 54 12.62 -31.21 -44.94
C SER A 54 13.80 -30.50 -45.62
N CYS A 55 14.07 -30.77 -46.90
CA CYS A 55 15.12 -30.03 -47.64
C CYS A 55 14.77 -28.57 -47.84
N LEU A 56 13.48 -28.22 -48.07
CA LEU A 56 13.02 -26.83 -48.17
C LEU A 56 13.15 -26.09 -46.86
N LEU A 57 12.76 -26.72 -45.74
CA LEU A 57 12.92 -26.18 -44.39
C LEU A 57 14.41 -25.96 -44.03
N ILE A 58 15.29 -26.93 -44.36
CA ILE A 58 16.73 -26.78 -44.13
C ILE A 58 17.29 -25.66 -45.00
N PHE A 59 16.85 -25.51 -46.25
CA PHE A 59 17.35 -24.43 -47.10
C PHE A 59 16.87 -23.05 -46.63
N VAL A 60 15.65 -22.94 -46.12
CA VAL A 60 15.10 -21.72 -45.53
C VAL A 60 15.83 -21.37 -44.24
N THR A 61 16.09 -22.37 -43.37
CA THR A 61 16.84 -22.12 -42.11
C THR A 61 18.30 -21.74 -42.38
N ILE A 62 19.00 -22.33 -43.34
CA ILE A 62 20.38 -21.97 -43.74
C ILE A 62 20.40 -20.55 -44.32
N SER A 63 19.39 -20.16 -45.14
CA SER A 63 19.31 -18.80 -45.69
C SER A 63 19.05 -17.74 -44.60
N PHE A 64 18.20 -18.02 -43.61
CA PHE A 64 18.04 -17.13 -42.44
C PHE A 64 19.31 -17.05 -41.60
N LEU A 65 20.03 -18.17 -41.40
CA LEU A 65 21.24 -18.17 -40.62
C LEU A 65 22.37 -17.37 -41.31
N SER A 66 22.48 -17.41 -42.66
CA SER A 66 23.46 -16.63 -43.41
C SER A 66 23.17 -15.12 -43.39
N LEU A 67 21.90 -14.71 -43.49
CA LEU A 67 21.51 -13.29 -43.40
C LEU A 67 21.81 -12.71 -42.00
N SER A 68 21.52 -13.47 -40.93
CA SER A 68 21.83 -12.99 -39.58
C SER A 68 23.35 -12.94 -39.28
N LEU A 69 24.13 -13.81 -39.88
CA LEU A 69 25.59 -13.76 -39.75
C LEU A 69 26.21 -12.52 -40.44
N GLU A 70 25.67 -12.14 -41.61
CA GLU A 70 26.13 -10.95 -42.34
C GLU A 70 25.73 -9.67 -41.59
N ALA A 71 24.51 -9.59 -41.05
CA ALA A 71 24.05 -8.47 -40.25
C ALA A 71 24.89 -8.27 -38.97
N ASN A 72 25.20 -9.36 -38.26
CA ASN A 72 26.06 -9.35 -37.08
C ASN A 72 27.49 -8.89 -37.39
N ASN A 73 28.05 -9.32 -38.52
CA ASN A 73 29.36 -8.88 -38.97
C ASN A 73 29.37 -7.39 -39.36
N PHE A 74 28.30 -6.91 -40.03
CA PHE A 74 28.15 -5.51 -40.37
C PHE A 74 28.13 -4.63 -39.12
N PHE A 75 27.30 -5.00 -38.11
CA PHE A 75 27.20 -4.29 -36.85
C PHE A 75 28.54 -4.19 -36.13
N LYS A 76 29.19 -5.34 -35.87
CA LYS A 76 30.46 -5.41 -35.13
C LYS A 76 31.59 -4.63 -35.82
N LYS A 77 31.63 -4.65 -37.15
CA LYS A 77 32.71 -4.01 -37.89
C LYS A 77 32.49 -2.50 -38.09
N ASN A 78 31.27 -2.05 -38.26
CA ASN A 78 30.99 -0.69 -38.70
C ASN A 78 30.22 0.14 -37.67
N ILE A 79 29.25 -0.46 -36.96
CA ILE A 79 28.32 0.30 -36.10
C ILE A 79 28.83 0.38 -34.66
N GLU A 80 29.22 -0.75 -34.10
CA GLU A 80 29.68 -0.79 -32.71
C GLU A 80 30.87 0.15 -32.43
N PRO A 81 31.90 0.23 -33.28
CA PRO A 81 32.99 1.19 -33.10
C PRO A 81 32.54 2.64 -33.17
N LEU A 82 31.55 2.96 -34.02
CA LEU A 82 31.00 4.33 -34.12
C LEU A 82 30.28 4.72 -32.82
N LEU A 83 29.43 3.81 -32.29
CA LEU A 83 28.72 4.03 -31.04
C LEU A 83 29.71 4.15 -29.85
N GLN A 84 30.74 3.31 -29.81
CA GLN A 84 31.77 3.34 -28.76
C GLN A 84 32.54 4.68 -28.76
N ASN A 85 32.95 5.15 -29.92
CA ASN A 85 33.79 6.33 -30.03
C ASN A 85 33.03 7.66 -29.85
N HIS A 86 31.75 7.71 -30.23
CA HIS A 86 31.00 8.96 -30.32
C HIS A 86 29.81 9.07 -29.37
N CYS A 87 29.29 7.92 -28.83
CA CYS A 87 28.05 7.92 -28.07
C CYS A 87 28.22 7.41 -26.63
N PHE A 88 29.06 6.40 -26.38
CA PHE A 88 29.16 5.71 -25.08
C PHE A 88 29.68 6.57 -23.93
N GLU A 89 30.37 7.69 -24.21
CA GLU A 89 30.79 8.60 -23.14
C GLU A 89 29.60 9.18 -22.36
N CYS A 90 28.44 9.31 -23.05
CA CYS A 90 27.22 9.91 -22.46
C CYS A 90 26.02 8.94 -22.45
N HIS A 91 26.04 7.85 -23.22
CA HIS A 91 24.91 6.95 -23.43
C HIS A 91 25.34 5.49 -23.26
N SER A 92 25.95 5.15 -22.11
CA SER A 92 26.31 3.78 -21.77
C SER A 92 26.20 3.50 -20.28
N HIS A 93 25.89 2.25 -19.91
CA HIS A 93 25.79 1.80 -18.53
C HIS A 93 27.11 1.91 -17.77
N GLY A 94 28.22 1.69 -18.46
CA GLY A 94 29.56 1.78 -17.85
C GLY A 94 30.07 3.21 -17.58
N LYS A 95 29.38 4.27 -18.08
CA LYS A 95 29.80 5.68 -17.91
C LYS A 95 28.66 6.57 -17.47
N LYS A 96 27.80 7.00 -18.40
CA LYS A 96 26.65 7.88 -18.12
C LYS A 96 25.47 7.49 -19.00
N ILE A 97 24.26 7.60 -18.47
CA ILE A 97 23.00 7.42 -19.20
C ILE A 97 22.29 8.78 -19.23
N LYS A 98 22.68 9.65 -20.18
CA LYS A 98 22.04 10.96 -20.33
C LYS A 98 20.69 10.82 -21.01
N ALA A 99 19.70 11.61 -20.56
CA ALA A 99 18.33 11.59 -21.08
C ALA A 99 17.70 10.20 -21.10
N GLY A 100 18.03 9.34 -20.13
CA GLY A 100 17.50 7.98 -20.03
C GLY A 100 17.95 7.01 -21.13
N LEU A 101 18.77 7.44 -22.10
CA LEU A 101 19.13 6.63 -23.27
C LEU A 101 20.46 5.89 -23.08
N ALA A 102 20.44 4.58 -23.22
CA ALA A 102 21.62 3.73 -23.32
C ALA A 102 21.78 3.17 -24.74
N LEU A 103 22.96 3.31 -25.31
CA LEU A 103 23.30 2.85 -26.69
C LEU A 103 24.30 1.69 -26.71
N ASP A 104 24.72 1.22 -25.54
CA ASP A 104 25.68 0.13 -25.37
C ASP A 104 25.03 -1.25 -25.38
N SER A 105 23.71 -1.33 -25.54
CA SER A 105 22.96 -2.57 -25.67
C SER A 105 21.74 -2.45 -26.58
N LYS A 106 21.29 -3.60 -27.09
CA LYS A 106 20.03 -3.70 -27.86
C LYS A 106 18.83 -3.27 -27.01
N SER A 107 18.72 -3.81 -25.80
CA SER A 107 17.63 -3.45 -24.85
C SER A 107 17.62 -1.96 -24.50
N GLY A 108 18.81 -1.36 -24.28
CA GLY A 108 18.92 0.05 -23.91
C GLY A 108 18.35 0.99 -24.97
N TRP A 109 18.71 0.83 -26.25
CA TRP A 109 18.14 1.69 -27.29
C TRP A 109 16.70 1.33 -27.68
N GLN A 110 16.26 0.07 -27.46
CA GLN A 110 14.86 -0.33 -27.66
C GLN A 110 13.92 0.28 -26.61
N THR A 111 14.37 0.38 -25.37
CA THR A 111 13.64 1.10 -24.32
C THR A 111 13.51 2.58 -24.66
N GLY A 112 14.51 3.16 -25.35
CA GLY A 112 14.52 4.59 -25.69
C GLY A 112 15.02 5.45 -24.55
N GLY A 113 14.81 6.77 -24.68
CA GLY A 113 15.15 7.75 -23.66
C GLY A 113 13.95 8.63 -23.27
N ASP A 114 14.21 9.69 -22.51
CA ASP A 114 13.18 10.64 -22.03
C ASP A 114 12.35 11.25 -23.16
N SER A 115 12.93 11.36 -24.39
CA SER A 115 12.25 11.86 -25.58
C SER A 115 11.54 10.78 -26.41
N GLY A 116 11.48 9.53 -25.92
CA GLY A 116 10.85 8.41 -26.61
C GLY A 116 11.83 7.49 -27.35
N PRO A 117 11.34 6.69 -28.33
CA PRO A 117 12.15 5.70 -29.05
C PRO A 117 13.30 6.35 -29.81
N ALA A 118 14.52 5.99 -29.48
CA ALA A 118 15.72 6.54 -30.13
C ALA A 118 15.91 5.97 -31.55
N ILE A 119 15.60 4.70 -31.76
CA ILE A 119 15.75 3.98 -33.03
C ILE A 119 14.43 3.28 -33.34
N VAL A 120 13.92 3.51 -34.57
CA VAL A 120 12.77 2.79 -35.11
C VAL A 120 13.28 1.89 -36.24
N PRO A 121 13.40 0.58 -36.01
CA PRO A 121 13.95 -0.36 -37.00
C PRO A 121 13.23 -0.27 -38.36
N GLY A 122 13.99 -0.17 -39.45
CA GLY A 122 13.46 -0.03 -40.81
C GLY A 122 12.97 1.39 -41.16
N HIS A 123 13.09 2.36 -40.23
CA HIS A 123 12.57 3.71 -40.43
C HIS A 123 13.58 4.78 -39.96
N PRO A 124 14.62 5.09 -40.74
CA PRO A 124 15.60 6.13 -40.41
C PRO A 124 14.93 7.52 -40.23
N ASP A 125 13.92 7.83 -41.05
CA ASP A 125 13.16 9.07 -41.02
C ASP A 125 12.39 9.31 -39.71
N LYS A 126 12.02 8.22 -39.00
CA LYS A 126 11.30 8.25 -37.72
C LYS A 126 12.24 8.13 -36.52
N SER A 127 13.48 7.74 -36.72
CA SER A 127 14.45 7.53 -35.66
C SER A 127 15.04 8.83 -35.14
N LEU A 128 14.87 9.09 -33.82
CA LEU A 128 15.42 10.29 -33.18
C LEU A 128 16.95 10.32 -33.27
N LEU A 129 17.63 9.18 -33.15
CA LEU A 129 19.07 9.07 -33.30
C LEU A 129 19.51 9.67 -34.64
N ILE A 130 18.86 9.31 -35.74
CA ILE A 130 19.21 9.78 -37.08
C ILE A 130 18.97 11.29 -37.23
N LYS A 131 17.88 11.81 -36.69
CA LYS A 131 17.59 13.25 -36.69
C LYS A 131 18.65 14.05 -35.93
N MET A 132 19.05 13.57 -34.74
CA MET A 132 20.01 14.25 -33.86
C MET A 132 21.43 14.23 -34.41
N ILE A 133 21.88 13.13 -35.04
CA ILE A 133 23.23 13.07 -35.64
C ILE A 133 23.35 13.88 -36.94
N ASN A 134 22.24 14.09 -37.64
CA ASN A 134 22.19 14.96 -38.82
C ASN A 134 22.18 16.45 -38.44
N TRP A 135 22.03 16.80 -37.17
CA TRP A 135 21.97 18.17 -36.66
C TRP A 135 20.86 19.02 -37.31
N ILE A 136 19.70 18.39 -37.55
CA ILE A 136 18.53 19.05 -38.14
C ILE A 136 17.93 20.08 -37.19
N ASP A 137 18.01 19.81 -35.88
CA ASP A 137 17.50 20.65 -34.79
C ASP A 137 18.69 21.23 -34.01
N GLU A 138 18.74 22.55 -33.87
CA GLU A 138 19.83 23.26 -33.19
C GLU A 138 19.88 22.95 -31.69
N ASP A 139 18.75 22.65 -31.07
CA ASP A 139 18.64 22.36 -29.63
C ASP A 139 19.01 20.89 -29.28
N HIS A 140 19.03 20.01 -30.28
CA HIS A 140 19.21 18.56 -30.07
C HIS A 140 20.33 17.95 -30.95
N GLN A 141 21.48 18.58 -30.97
CA GLN A 141 22.63 18.14 -31.78
C GLN A 141 23.45 17.06 -31.07
N MET A 142 23.62 15.87 -31.70
CA MET A 142 24.43 14.76 -31.19
C MET A 142 25.48 14.32 -32.21
N PRO A 143 26.72 14.07 -31.80
CA PRO A 143 27.36 14.47 -30.55
C PRO A 143 27.45 16.00 -30.40
N PRO A 144 27.36 16.58 -29.17
CA PRO A 144 27.15 18.02 -28.98
C PRO A 144 28.38 18.89 -29.36
N LYS A 145 29.58 18.32 -29.49
CA LYS A 145 30.83 19.04 -29.74
C LYS A 145 31.25 19.04 -31.20
N LYS A 146 30.90 18.01 -31.95
CA LYS A 146 31.35 17.84 -33.35
C LYS A 146 30.40 16.90 -34.07
N LYS A 147 29.86 17.34 -35.22
CA LYS A 147 29.03 16.47 -36.09
C LYS A 147 29.85 15.28 -36.59
N LEU A 148 29.19 14.14 -36.74
CA LEU A 148 29.76 12.96 -37.38
C LEU A 148 30.10 13.24 -38.86
N SER A 149 31.01 12.44 -39.44
CA SER A 149 31.24 12.48 -40.87
C SER A 149 30.01 12.00 -41.65
N ASP A 150 29.85 12.46 -42.88
CA ASP A 150 28.71 12.03 -43.70
C ASP A 150 28.76 10.52 -43.97
N GLU A 151 29.96 9.90 -44.01
CA GLU A 151 30.13 8.48 -44.14
C GLU A 151 29.62 7.72 -42.88
N ASP A 152 29.92 8.23 -41.68
CA ASP A 152 29.47 7.62 -40.42
C ASP A 152 27.94 7.73 -40.27
N ILE A 153 27.37 8.87 -40.66
CA ILE A 153 25.91 9.07 -40.66
C ILE A 153 25.25 8.08 -41.61
N GLN A 154 25.78 7.92 -42.84
CA GLN A 154 25.23 6.96 -43.82
C GLN A 154 25.32 5.50 -43.32
N LEU A 155 26.38 5.13 -42.58
CA LEU A 155 26.50 3.81 -41.99
C LEU A 155 25.41 3.54 -40.93
N LEU A 156 25.12 4.55 -40.08
CA LEU A 156 24.07 4.47 -39.07
C LEU A 156 22.67 4.44 -39.72
N GLU A 157 22.43 5.27 -40.74
CA GLU A 157 21.18 5.27 -41.53
C GLU A 157 20.95 3.89 -42.17
N LYS A 158 21.99 3.35 -42.83
CA LYS A 158 21.92 2.03 -43.47
C LYS A 158 21.64 0.88 -42.44
N TRP A 159 22.22 1.01 -41.26
CA TRP A 159 21.96 0.04 -40.20
C TRP A 159 20.50 0.09 -39.72
N VAL A 160 19.97 1.29 -39.48
CA VAL A 160 18.57 1.48 -39.07
C VAL A 160 17.62 1.03 -40.17
N ASP A 161 17.88 1.37 -41.43
CA ASP A 161 17.08 0.93 -42.60
C ASP A 161 17.04 -0.58 -42.76
N ALA A 162 18.16 -1.26 -42.49
CA ALA A 162 18.28 -2.71 -42.52
C ALA A 162 17.60 -3.42 -41.32
N GLY A 163 16.91 -2.68 -40.44
CA GLY A 163 16.18 -3.24 -39.30
C GLY A 163 16.93 -3.12 -37.95
N ALA A 164 18.03 -2.37 -37.90
CA ALA A 164 18.82 -2.11 -36.68
C ALA A 164 19.25 -3.39 -35.94
N GLU A 165 19.66 -4.42 -36.69
CA GLU A 165 20.13 -5.66 -36.08
C GLU A 165 21.35 -5.42 -35.20
N ASP A 166 21.22 -5.75 -33.93
CA ASP A 166 22.24 -5.58 -32.90
C ASP A 166 22.45 -6.91 -32.16
N PRO A 167 23.63 -7.55 -32.33
CA PRO A 167 23.92 -8.82 -31.68
C PRO A 167 24.29 -8.67 -30.21
N ARG A 168 24.48 -7.44 -29.73
CA ARG A 168 24.77 -7.21 -28.33
C ARG A 168 23.52 -7.52 -27.52
N GLN A 169 23.47 -8.72 -27.01
CA GLN A 169 22.78 -8.87 -25.74
C GLN A 169 23.67 -8.10 -24.77
N LEU A 170 23.11 -7.14 -24.04
CA LEU A 170 23.65 -6.92 -22.74
C LEU A 170 23.62 -8.32 -22.12
N ASP A 171 24.77 -8.88 -21.86
CA ASP A 171 25.00 -9.51 -20.60
C ASP A 171 25.00 -8.36 -19.56
N LEU A 172 23.88 -7.68 -19.40
CA LEU A 172 23.36 -7.59 -18.09
C LEU A 172 23.37 -9.06 -17.71
N GLU A 173 24.33 -9.54 -16.91
CA GLU A 173 23.88 -10.34 -15.81
C GLU A 173 22.55 -9.69 -15.53
N THR A 174 21.47 -10.29 -15.95
CA THR A 174 20.16 -9.93 -15.48
C THR A 174 20.35 -10.22 -14.03
N ASP A 175 20.89 -9.24 -13.32
CA ASP A 175 20.61 -9.13 -11.93
C ASP A 175 19.10 -9.06 -11.96
N ASP A 176 18.51 -10.25 -12.03
CA ASP A 176 17.11 -10.40 -11.67
C ASP A 176 17.04 -9.56 -10.40
N PRO A 177 16.29 -8.44 -10.40
CA PRO A 177 16.26 -7.59 -9.22
C PRO A 177 15.96 -8.40 -7.97
N LEU A 178 15.29 -9.55 -8.12
CA LEU A 178 15.01 -10.53 -7.07
C LEU A 178 16.25 -11.38 -6.69
N GLU A 179 17.32 -11.41 -7.51
CA GLU A 179 18.60 -12.05 -7.18
C GLU A 179 19.45 -11.25 -6.18
N TRP A 180 19.02 -10.02 -5.82
CA TRP A 180 19.67 -9.24 -4.79
C TRP A 180 19.68 -10.00 -3.46
N TRP A 181 20.79 -9.95 -2.74
CA TRP A 181 21.03 -10.80 -1.56
C TRP A 181 19.93 -10.71 -0.49
N SER A 182 19.35 -9.51 -0.27
CA SER A 182 18.32 -9.27 0.74
C SER A 182 16.91 -9.74 0.31
N LEU A 183 16.71 -10.06 -0.98
CA LEU A 183 15.44 -10.55 -1.53
C LEU A 183 15.43 -12.07 -1.70
N LYS A 184 16.60 -12.71 -1.52
CA LYS A 184 16.69 -14.18 -1.56
C LYS A 184 16.06 -14.81 -0.33
N PRO A 185 15.48 -16.01 -0.47
CA PRO A 185 15.01 -16.76 0.69
C PRO A 185 16.13 -16.94 1.71
N LEU A 186 15.76 -16.84 3.01
CA LEU A 186 16.71 -17.01 4.10
C LEU A 186 17.37 -18.40 4.02
N SER A 187 18.70 -18.43 4.07
CA SER A 187 19.46 -19.66 4.12
C SER A 187 19.98 -19.91 5.53
N HIS A 188 19.93 -21.18 5.97
CA HIS A 188 20.52 -21.58 7.24
C HIS A 188 22.02 -21.85 7.09
N THR A 189 22.83 -20.89 7.51
CA THR A 189 24.28 -21.11 7.60
C THR A 189 24.60 -21.92 8.85
N LYS A 190 25.36 -23.00 8.70
CA LYS A 190 25.82 -23.77 9.85
C LYS A 190 26.87 -22.98 10.63
N VAL A 191 26.55 -22.69 11.88
CA VAL A 191 27.47 -22.06 12.84
C VAL A 191 28.13 -23.16 13.67
N PRO A 192 29.45 -23.08 13.96
CA PRO A 192 30.12 -24.03 14.81
C PRO A 192 29.50 -24.10 16.22
N ASN A 193 29.42 -25.29 16.80
CA ASN A 193 28.90 -25.48 18.15
C ASN A 193 29.72 -24.67 19.16
N GLY A 194 29.02 -23.99 20.06
CA GLY A 194 29.65 -23.16 21.09
C GLY A 194 30.02 -21.75 20.66
N THR A 195 29.75 -21.37 19.41
CA THR A 195 29.93 -20.00 18.91
C THR A 195 28.58 -19.30 18.80
N HIS A 196 28.48 -18.06 19.27
CA HIS A 196 27.27 -17.28 19.05
C HIS A 196 27.13 -16.92 17.56
N PRO A 197 25.96 -17.09 16.92
CA PRO A 197 25.80 -16.87 15.49
C PRO A 197 26.22 -15.46 15.03
N VAL A 198 25.89 -14.43 15.78
CA VAL A 198 26.26 -13.04 15.45
C VAL A 198 27.78 -12.88 15.46
N ASP A 199 28.46 -13.40 16.49
CA ASP A 199 29.91 -13.33 16.59
C ASP A 199 30.58 -14.07 15.43
N PHE A 200 30.05 -15.24 15.05
CA PHE A 200 30.55 -16.00 13.91
C PHE A 200 30.57 -15.17 12.62
N PHE A 201 29.48 -14.49 12.31
CA PHE A 201 29.40 -13.69 11.07
C PHE A 201 30.28 -12.44 11.15
N ILE A 202 30.32 -11.76 12.30
CA ILE A 202 31.15 -10.58 12.50
C ILE A 202 32.63 -10.96 12.42
N GLU A 203 33.07 -12.00 13.13
CA GLU A 203 34.47 -12.44 13.13
C GLU A 203 34.93 -12.91 11.76
N LYS A 204 34.03 -13.61 11.01
CA LYS A 204 34.31 -13.99 9.63
C LYS A 204 34.62 -12.77 8.76
N LYS A 205 33.78 -11.72 8.87
CA LYS A 205 33.96 -10.49 8.08
C LYS A 205 35.21 -9.72 8.51
N LEU A 206 35.45 -9.59 9.80
CA LEU A 206 36.68 -8.97 10.32
C LEU A 206 37.94 -9.68 9.82
N LYS A 207 37.92 -11.01 9.80
CA LYS A 207 39.06 -11.82 9.30
C LYS A 207 39.27 -11.62 7.78
N GLU A 208 38.20 -11.51 7.01
CA GLU A 208 38.28 -11.22 5.58
C GLU A 208 38.94 -9.86 5.31
N GLU A 209 38.65 -8.86 6.15
CA GLU A 209 39.22 -7.52 6.05
C GLU A 209 40.57 -7.36 6.78
N GLY A 210 41.13 -8.44 7.39
CA GLY A 210 42.38 -8.38 8.13
C GLY A 210 42.32 -7.57 9.43
N ILE A 211 41.13 -7.38 10.00
CA ILE A 211 40.91 -6.61 11.23
C ILE A 211 40.77 -7.57 12.41
N ASN A 212 41.46 -7.29 13.50
CA ASN A 212 41.32 -8.05 14.74
C ASN A 212 40.18 -7.45 15.60
N SER A 213 39.36 -8.31 16.22
CA SER A 213 38.39 -7.89 17.21
C SER A 213 39.09 -7.30 18.44
N VAL A 214 38.45 -6.30 19.04
CA VAL A 214 38.93 -5.70 20.31
C VAL A 214 38.54 -6.57 21.51
N HIS A 215 39.20 -6.41 22.62
CA HIS A 215 38.86 -7.10 23.86
C HIS A 215 37.47 -6.71 24.37
N ARG A 216 36.82 -7.65 25.08
CA ARG A 216 35.57 -7.37 25.81
C ARG A 216 35.76 -6.19 26.77
N ALA A 217 34.76 -5.30 26.80
CA ALA A 217 34.74 -4.18 27.73
C ALA A 217 34.67 -4.67 29.19
N ASP A 218 35.10 -3.81 30.13
CA ASP A 218 34.98 -4.12 31.56
C ASP A 218 33.51 -4.23 32.00
N PRO A 219 33.21 -4.96 33.09
CA PRO A 219 31.85 -5.25 33.51
C PRO A 219 31.01 -3.97 33.78
N ARG A 220 31.60 -2.93 34.37
CA ARG A 220 30.91 -1.67 34.63
C ARG A 220 30.47 -0.97 33.34
N THR A 221 31.34 -0.95 32.36
CA THR A 221 31.02 -0.43 31.01
C THR A 221 29.93 -1.24 30.33
N LEU A 222 29.97 -2.58 30.47
CA LEU A 222 28.94 -3.46 29.88
C LEU A 222 27.57 -3.23 30.52
N VAL A 223 27.47 -3.17 31.84
CA VAL A 223 26.21 -2.87 32.55
C VAL A 223 25.65 -1.52 32.12
N ARG A 224 26.49 -0.49 32.07
CA ARG A 224 26.05 0.84 31.63
C ARG A 224 25.49 0.80 30.21
N ARG A 225 26.13 0.11 29.28
CA ARG A 225 25.64 -0.05 27.89
C ARG A 225 24.34 -0.81 27.86
N LEU A 226 24.23 -1.90 28.59
CA LEU A 226 23.03 -2.74 28.63
C LEU A 226 21.79 -1.95 29.09
N TYR A 227 21.92 -1.16 30.17
CA TYR A 227 20.82 -0.30 30.61
C TYR A 227 20.43 0.77 29.59
N PHE A 228 21.42 1.37 28.91
CA PHE A 228 21.13 2.33 27.84
C PHE A 228 20.43 1.70 26.66
N ASP A 229 20.84 0.53 26.28
CA ASP A 229 20.26 -0.16 25.12
C ASP A 229 18.83 -0.65 25.43
N LEU A 230 18.61 -1.26 26.60
CA LEU A 230 17.33 -1.87 26.94
C LEU A 230 16.34 -0.91 27.60
N HIS A 231 16.79 0.04 28.43
CA HIS A 231 15.92 0.96 29.16
C HIS A 231 16.07 2.43 28.74
N GLY A 232 17.13 2.79 28.02
CA GLY A 232 17.43 4.17 27.65
C GLY A 232 17.86 5.06 28.79
N MET A 233 18.21 4.48 29.96
CA MET A 233 18.58 5.17 31.18
C MET A 233 19.87 4.59 31.76
N LEU A 234 20.50 5.35 32.66
CA LEU A 234 21.64 4.85 33.45
C LEU A 234 21.14 3.88 34.53
N PRO A 235 21.95 2.84 34.85
CA PRO A 235 21.70 2.04 36.05
C PRO A 235 21.90 2.89 37.29
N LEU A 236 21.22 2.55 38.37
CA LEU A 236 21.49 3.10 39.68
C LEU A 236 22.86 2.60 40.21
N PRO A 237 23.56 3.38 41.05
CA PRO A 237 24.84 2.94 41.61
C PRO A 237 24.75 1.58 42.31
N GLU A 238 23.63 1.31 42.99
CA GLU A 238 23.37 0.07 43.70
C GLU A 238 23.22 -1.10 42.74
N GLU A 239 22.58 -0.91 41.61
CA GLU A 239 22.41 -1.94 40.55
C GLU A 239 23.76 -2.32 39.95
N VAL A 240 24.62 -1.32 39.70
CA VAL A 240 26.01 -1.55 39.24
C VAL A 240 26.79 -2.35 40.29
N THR A 241 26.73 -1.94 41.55
CA THR A 241 27.48 -2.59 42.63
C THR A 241 27.00 -4.03 42.81
N SER A 242 25.68 -4.25 42.87
CA SER A 242 25.08 -5.58 42.99
C SER A 242 25.57 -6.53 41.89
N PHE A 243 25.61 -6.07 40.63
CA PHE A 243 26.11 -6.87 39.53
C PHE A 243 27.62 -7.17 39.63
N LEU A 244 28.43 -6.16 40.05
CA LEU A 244 29.89 -6.33 40.16
C LEU A 244 30.27 -7.28 41.29
N ASP A 245 29.49 -7.34 42.36
CA ASP A 245 29.69 -8.22 43.52
C ASP A 245 29.12 -9.63 43.27
N ASP A 246 28.29 -9.82 42.24
CA ASP A 246 27.74 -11.11 41.88
C ASP A 246 28.77 -11.94 41.10
N SER A 247 29.27 -12.99 41.72
CA SER A 247 30.24 -13.91 41.15
C SER A 247 29.60 -15.20 40.60
N GLN A 248 28.26 -15.26 40.54
CA GLN A 248 27.56 -16.47 40.06
C GLN A 248 27.74 -16.66 38.57
N PRO A 249 27.95 -17.90 38.10
CA PRO A 249 27.90 -18.21 36.70
C PRO A 249 26.50 -17.86 36.15
N GLY A 250 26.41 -17.09 35.04
CA GLY A 250 25.15 -16.68 34.44
C GLY A 250 24.58 -15.33 34.92
N ALA A 251 25.24 -14.65 35.85
CA ALA A 251 24.81 -13.32 36.36
C ALA A 251 24.59 -12.28 35.25
N TRP A 252 25.34 -12.37 34.15
CA TRP A 252 25.17 -11.49 33.00
C TRP A 252 23.87 -11.78 32.23
N GLU A 253 23.59 -13.02 31.97
CA GLU A 253 22.38 -13.50 31.29
C GLU A 253 21.14 -13.21 32.16
N GLU A 254 21.24 -13.42 33.48
CA GLU A 254 20.16 -13.11 34.42
C GLU A 254 19.85 -11.61 34.44
N LEU A 255 20.86 -10.73 34.42
CA LEU A 255 20.65 -9.30 34.33
C LEU A 255 19.97 -8.91 33.01
N ILE A 256 20.35 -9.52 31.88
CA ILE A 256 19.70 -9.29 30.60
C ILE A 256 18.21 -9.67 30.67
N ASP A 257 17.89 -10.86 31.20
CA ASP A 257 16.53 -11.35 31.32
C ASP A 257 15.68 -10.45 32.23
N GLN A 258 16.23 -9.98 33.33
CA GLN A 258 15.57 -9.01 34.23
C GLN A 258 15.23 -7.71 33.53
N LEU A 259 16.16 -7.17 32.74
CA LEU A 259 15.95 -5.91 32.03
C LEU A 259 14.96 -6.08 30.87
N LEU A 260 15.00 -7.20 30.16
CA LEU A 260 14.03 -7.52 29.12
C LEU A 260 12.61 -7.71 29.67
N ALA A 261 12.47 -8.29 30.87
CA ALA A 261 11.19 -8.47 31.56
C ALA A 261 10.61 -7.16 32.15
N SER A 262 11.41 -6.11 32.20
CA SER A 262 10.97 -4.81 32.73
C SER A 262 10.06 -4.07 31.74
N PRO A 263 8.96 -3.43 32.21
CA PRO A 263 8.12 -2.57 31.36
C PRO A 263 8.89 -1.47 30.64
N ARG A 264 10.01 -1.02 31.18
CA ARG A 264 10.89 0.00 30.60
C ARG A 264 11.50 -0.43 29.25
N TYR A 265 11.63 -1.72 29.01
CA TYR A 265 12.07 -2.25 27.72
C TYR A 265 11.12 -1.80 26.58
N GLY A 266 9.83 -2.05 26.73
CA GLY A 266 8.84 -1.62 25.76
C GLY A 266 8.75 -0.10 25.62
N GLU A 267 8.84 0.65 26.74
CA GLU A 267 8.86 2.13 26.70
C GLU A 267 10.07 2.66 25.90
N ARG A 268 11.24 2.04 26.09
CA ARG A 268 12.47 2.39 25.36
C ARG A 268 12.36 2.07 23.87
N TRP A 269 11.94 0.86 23.55
CA TRP A 269 11.95 0.37 22.17
C TRP A 269 10.75 0.87 21.36
N ALA A 270 9.62 1.15 21.99
CA ALA A 270 8.49 1.79 21.34
C ALA A 270 8.86 3.13 20.71
N ARG A 271 9.78 3.91 21.31
CA ARG A 271 10.23 5.17 20.75
C ARG A 271 10.85 5.02 19.37
N HIS A 272 11.61 3.93 19.14
CA HIS A 272 12.19 3.65 17.82
C HIS A 272 11.11 3.32 16.80
N TRP A 273 10.09 2.54 17.21
CA TRP A 273 8.96 2.25 16.34
C TRP A 273 8.14 3.49 16.01
N LEU A 274 7.82 4.29 17.00
CA LEU A 274 7.05 5.53 16.85
C LEU A 274 7.78 6.55 15.96
N ASP A 275 9.11 6.58 16.02
CA ASP A 275 9.97 7.42 15.17
C ASP A 275 9.92 6.94 13.70
N VAL A 276 10.07 5.64 13.46
CA VAL A 276 9.99 5.05 12.11
C VAL A 276 8.67 5.36 11.41
N ILE A 277 7.56 5.41 12.16
CA ILE A 277 6.23 5.66 11.61
C ILE A 277 5.79 7.12 11.73
N HIS A 278 6.70 8.03 12.04
CA HIS A 278 6.45 9.47 12.24
C HIS A 278 5.20 9.77 13.09
N PHE A 279 5.05 9.03 14.20
CA PHE A 279 3.99 9.22 15.18
C PHE A 279 4.04 10.61 15.80
N ALA A 280 2.87 11.26 15.93
CA ALA A 280 2.71 12.52 16.62
C ALA A 280 1.39 12.58 17.40
N ASP A 281 1.38 13.36 18.50
CA ASP A 281 0.19 13.65 19.30
C ASP A 281 -0.67 14.79 18.69
N SER A 282 -0.33 15.25 17.49
CA SER A 282 -1.05 16.30 16.75
C SER A 282 -1.07 16.00 15.25
N HIS A 283 -1.86 16.77 14.50
CA HIS A 283 -2.09 16.55 13.07
C HIS A 283 -0.90 16.96 12.19
N GLY A 284 -0.06 17.90 12.62
CA GLY A 284 1.17 18.29 11.93
C GLY A 284 0.99 19.10 10.64
N CYS A 285 -0.24 19.54 10.30
CA CYS A 285 -0.53 20.42 9.16
C CYS A 285 -0.81 21.85 9.62
N GLU A 286 -1.35 22.71 8.74
CA GLU A 286 -1.68 24.12 9.07
C GLU A 286 -2.56 24.25 10.32
N HIS A 287 -3.54 23.35 10.46
CA HIS A 287 -4.39 23.24 11.65
C HIS A 287 -3.85 22.14 12.55
N ASP A 288 -2.75 22.40 13.19
CA ASP A 288 -2.06 21.43 14.07
C ASP A 288 -2.87 21.12 15.34
N VAL A 289 -3.98 20.43 15.16
CA VAL A 289 -4.92 20.05 16.23
C VAL A 289 -4.37 18.83 16.98
N LYS A 290 -4.54 18.80 18.30
CA LYS A 290 -4.16 17.65 19.13
C LYS A 290 -4.98 16.41 18.75
N ARG A 291 -4.35 15.25 18.85
CA ARG A 291 -4.95 13.91 18.73
C ARG A 291 -5.15 13.33 20.14
N PRO A 292 -6.30 13.55 20.78
CA PRO A 292 -6.49 13.19 22.18
C PRO A 292 -6.41 11.68 22.43
N ASN A 293 -6.61 10.87 21.40
CA ASN A 293 -6.61 9.39 21.48
C ASN A 293 -5.30 8.74 21.00
N ALA A 294 -4.32 9.51 20.53
CA ALA A 294 -3.05 8.98 19.99
C ALA A 294 -2.27 8.10 20.99
N TRP A 295 -2.36 8.42 22.29
CA TRP A 295 -1.72 7.67 23.35
C TRP A 295 -2.11 6.17 23.38
N ARG A 296 -3.31 5.80 22.90
CA ARG A 296 -3.75 4.40 22.85
C ARG A 296 -2.89 3.56 21.93
N PHE A 297 -2.46 4.12 20.81
CA PHE A 297 -1.54 3.45 19.90
C PHE A 297 -0.12 3.36 20.49
N ARG A 298 0.37 4.42 21.11
CA ARG A 298 1.67 4.40 21.82
C ARG A 298 1.70 3.28 22.86
N ASP A 299 0.67 3.22 23.70
CA ASP A 299 0.58 2.22 24.77
C ASP A 299 0.44 0.80 24.21
N TYR A 300 -0.32 0.64 23.10
CA TYR A 300 -0.37 -0.62 22.35
C TYR A 300 1.02 -1.06 21.89
N VAL A 301 1.82 -0.19 21.30
CA VAL A 301 3.19 -0.52 20.84
C VAL A 301 4.06 -0.97 22.00
N ILE A 302 4.02 -0.24 23.13
CA ILE A 302 4.75 -0.58 24.36
C ILE A 302 4.35 -1.98 24.86
N GLU A 303 3.05 -2.24 24.93
CA GLU A 303 2.50 -3.53 25.37
C GLU A 303 2.96 -4.68 24.45
N ARG A 304 2.90 -4.50 23.12
CA ARG A 304 3.30 -5.54 22.16
C ARG A 304 4.78 -5.86 22.22
N LEU A 305 5.65 -4.86 22.41
CA LEU A 305 7.09 -5.05 22.57
C LEU A 305 7.42 -5.75 23.90
N ASN A 306 6.77 -5.37 24.98
CA ASN A 306 6.93 -6.05 26.28
C ASN A 306 6.41 -7.49 26.27
N ALA A 307 5.40 -7.79 25.45
CA ALA A 307 4.86 -9.13 25.26
C ALA A 307 5.67 -9.98 24.26
N ASP A 308 6.73 -9.44 23.68
CA ASP A 308 7.57 -10.08 22.64
C ASP A 308 6.73 -10.69 21.51
N VAL A 309 5.74 -9.93 21.02
CA VAL A 309 4.80 -10.40 20.00
C VAL A 309 5.56 -10.71 18.71
N PRO A 310 5.34 -11.88 18.08
CA PRO A 310 5.97 -12.25 16.83
C PRO A 310 5.75 -11.18 15.74
N TRP A 311 6.80 -10.84 14.99
CA TRP A 311 6.79 -9.77 13.97
C TRP A 311 5.62 -9.88 12.98
N SER A 312 5.33 -11.09 12.50
CA SER A 312 4.21 -11.33 11.58
C SER A 312 2.84 -11.04 12.21
N ARG A 313 2.67 -11.23 13.52
CA ARG A 313 1.47 -10.85 14.26
C ARG A 313 1.40 -9.34 14.44
N PHE A 314 2.50 -8.72 14.83
CA PHE A 314 2.61 -7.27 15.02
C PHE A 314 2.23 -6.48 13.75
N ILE A 315 2.68 -6.96 12.56
CA ILE A 315 2.28 -6.38 11.26
C ILE A 315 0.76 -6.48 11.06
N LYS A 316 0.17 -7.66 11.25
CA LYS A 316 -1.26 -7.91 11.04
C LYS A 316 -2.14 -7.09 11.99
N GLU A 317 -1.71 -6.94 13.23
CA GLU A 317 -2.40 -6.13 14.24
C GLU A 317 -2.42 -4.64 13.87
N GLN A 318 -1.42 -4.14 13.16
CA GLN A 318 -1.34 -2.73 12.77
C GLN A 318 -2.00 -2.41 11.42
N LEU A 319 -2.14 -3.41 10.54
CA LEU A 319 -2.74 -3.20 9.22
C LEU A 319 -4.23 -3.56 9.18
N ALA A 320 -4.63 -4.66 9.81
CA ALA A 320 -6.01 -5.15 9.72
C ALA A 320 -6.42 -6.01 10.93
N PRO A 321 -6.38 -5.48 12.17
CA PRO A 321 -6.68 -6.26 13.38
C PRO A 321 -8.09 -6.84 13.36
N GLY A 322 -9.09 -6.11 12.90
CA GLY A 322 -10.48 -6.57 12.83
C GLY A 322 -10.70 -7.76 11.87
N VAL A 323 -9.82 -7.93 10.88
CA VAL A 323 -9.86 -9.06 9.94
C VAL A 323 -9.15 -10.29 10.51
N PHE A 324 -7.92 -10.09 11.02
CA PHE A 324 -7.11 -11.21 11.51
C PHE A 324 -7.47 -11.66 12.92
N TYR A 325 -7.96 -10.74 13.75
CA TYR A 325 -8.24 -10.98 15.18
C TYR A 325 -9.61 -10.40 15.59
N PRO A 326 -10.71 -10.82 14.95
CA PRO A 326 -12.03 -10.21 15.14
C PRO A 326 -12.58 -10.32 16.56
N ASN A 327 -12.02 -11.18 17.39
CA ASN A 327 -12.43 -11.38 18.78
C ASN A 327 -11.49 -10.71 19.81
N GLU A 328 -10.53 -9.93 19.34
CA GLU A 328 -9.55 -9.20 20.17
C GLU A 328 -9.71 -7.68 19.97
N PRO A 329 -10.79 -7.07 20.47
CA PRO A 329 -11.13 -5.67 20.15
C PRO A 329 -10.07 -4.66 20.61
N ARG A 330 -9.29 -4.96 21.64
CA ARG A 330 -8.18 -4.10 22.09
C ARG A 330 -7.12 -3.87 21.02
N LEU A 331 -6.98 -4.82 20.08
CA LEU A 331 -6.02 -4.72 18.99
C LEU A 331 -6.39 -3.62 17.96
N MET A 332 -7.64 -3.10 18.01
CA MET A 332 -8.04 -1.97 17.19
C MET A 332 -7.17 -0.72 17.43
N ALA A 333 -6.58 -0.60 18.61
CA ALA A 333 -5.58 0.44 18.88
C ALA A 333 -4.37 0.38 17.93
N GLY A 334 -4.05 -0.81 17.38
CA GLY A 334 -2.98 -1.01 16.39
C GLY A 334 -3.21 -0.25 15.08
N LEU A 335 -4.46 0.08 14.73
CA LEU A 335 -4.78 0.91 13.55
C LEU A 335 -4.24 2.34 13.66
N GLY A 336 -3.78 2.77 14.82
CA GLY A 336 -3.02 4.00 14.97
C GLY A 336 -1.78 4.06 14.05
N PHE A 337 -1.25 2.91 13.61
CA PHE A 337 -0.23 2.84 12.56
C PHE A 337 -0.71 3.52 11.28
N VAL A 338 -1.85 3.13 10.75
CA VAL A 338 -2.40 3.68 9.50
C VAL A 338 -2.83 5.13 9.66
N ALA A 339 -3.21 5.54 10.88
CA ALA A 339 -3.59 6.91 11.21
C ALA A 339 -2.39 7.83 11.50
N ALA A 340 -1.18 7.30 11.70
CA ALA A 340 0.03 8.09 11.91
C ALA A 340 0.32 9.00 10.70
N GLY A 341 1.28 9.91 10.85
CA GLY A 341 1.58 10.90 9.84
C GLY A 341 0.63 12.11 9.83
N PRO A 342 0.87 13.10 8.98
CA PRO A 342 0.12 14.35 8.95
C PRO A 342 -1.34 14.13 8.50
N LEU A 343 -2.23 14.96 9.01
CA LEU A 343 -3.64 14.98 8.62
C LEU A 343 -4.13 16.43 8.47
N GLU A 344 -4.56 16.80 7.28
CA GLU A 344 -5.15 18.12 7.06
C GLU A 344 -6.61 18.15 7.50
N ALA A 345 -6.92 18.95 8.51
CA ALA A 345 -8.26 19.03 9.08
C ALA A 345 -9.26 19.79 8.18
N SER A 346 -8.77 20.75 7.37
CA SER A 346 -9.59 21.57 6.49
C SER A 346 -9.83 20.96 5.11
N ARG A 347 -9.43 19.72 4.89
CA ARG A 347 -9.47 19.01 3.60
C ARG A 347 -10.80 19.14 2.84
N ALA A 348 -11.93 19.05 3.55
CA ALA A 348 -13.25 19.08 2.93
C ALA A 348 -13.55 20.40 2.22
N GLY A 349 -13.02 21.52 2.74
CA GLY A 349 -13.23 22.85 2.18
C GLY A 349 -12.20 23.28 1.13
N THR A 350 -11.09 22.55 0.98
CA THR A 350 -9.97 22.96 0.12
C THR A 350 -9.77 22.02 -1.07
N ALA A 351 -9.25 20.82 -0.86
CA ALA A 351 -8.91 19.89 -1.93
C ALA A 351 -9.03 18.44 -1.45
N PRO A 352 -10.24 17.93 -1.17
CA PRO A 352 -10.45 16.63 -0.53
C PRO A 352 -9.77 15.48 -1.30
N VAL A 353 -9.91 15.44 -2.62
CA VAL A 353 -9.32 14.39 -3.46
C VAL A 353 -7.79 14.40 -3.39
N THR A 354 -7.17 15.59 -3.38
CA THR A 354 -5.71 15.71 -3.26
C THR A 354 -5.21 15.19 -1.92
N PHE A 355 -5.88 15.54 -0.83
CA PHE A 355 -5.51 15.07 0.50
C PHE A 355 -5.72 13.56 0.67
N ASP A 356 -6.75 12.98 0.05
CA ASP A 356 -6.94 11.53 0.03
C ASP A 356 -5.81 10.79 -0.70
N TYR A 357 -5.27 11.38 -1.77
CA TYR A 357 -4.09 10.83 -2.44
C TYR A 357 -2.81 10.99 -1.61
N LEU A 358 -2.64 12.12 -0.93
CA LEU A 358 -1.49 12.36 -0.05
C LEU A 358 -1.49 11.42 1.16
N ASP A 359 -2.66 11.18 1.77
CA ASP A 359 -2.79 10.23 2.87
C ASP A 359 -2.42 8.80 2.42
N ARG A 360 -2.89 8.37 1.24
CA ARG A 360 -2.53 7.04 0.71
C ARG A 360 -1.07 6.93 0.34
N ASP A 361 -0.47 7.98 -0.23
CA ASP A 361 0.97 8.07 -0.49
C ASP A 361 1.77 7.88 0.79
N ASP A 362 1.37 8.57 1.86
CA ASP A 362 1.97 8.50 3.18
C ASP A 362 1.86 7.09 3.78
N ILE A 363 0.66 6.48 3.75
CA ILE A 363 0.42 5.12 4.26
C ILE A 363 1.27 4.08 3.51
N VAL A 364 1.35 4.16 2.19
CA VAL A 364 2.18 3.25 1.38
C VAL A 364 3.64 3.40 1.74
N ASN A 365 4.14 4.63 1.81
CA ASN A 365 5.53 4.90 2.16
C ASN A 365 5.87 4.39 3.56
N GLN A 366 5.03 4.70 4.54
CA GLN A 366 5.18 4.25 5.91
C GLN A 366 5.16 2.72 6.01
N THR A 367 4.23 2.06 5.31
CA THR A 367 4.13 0.59 5.29
C THR A 367 5.38 -0.06 4.72
N MET A 368 5.87 0.45 3.59
CA MET A 368 7.06 -0.09 2.94
C MET A 368 8.32 0.17 3.75
N SER A 369 8.51 1.37 4.28
CA SER A 369 9.68 1.68 5.10
C SER A 369 9.68 0.94 6.44
N ALA A 370 8.55 0.86 7.13
CA ALA A 370 8.48 0.25 8.45
C ALA A 370 8.55 -1.29 8.41
N PHE A 371 7.87 -1.94 7.45
CA PHE A 371 7.75 -3.40 7.42
C PHE A 371 8.68 -4.09 6.43
N VAL A 372 9.08 -3.41 5.36
CA VAL A 372 9.90 -3.97 4.27
C VAL A 372 11.30 -3.34 4.21
N SER A 373 11.55 -2.28 4.99
CA SER A 373 12.82 -1.54 5.03
C SER A 373 13.23 -0.96 3.66
N THR A 374 12.26 -0.59 2.84
CA THR A 374 12.49 0.03 1.53
C THR A 374 11.61 1.26 1.33
N THR A 375 12.06 2.21 0.54
CA THR A 375 11.31 3.43 0.21
C THR A 375 10.55 3.25 -1.10
N ALA A 376 9.25 3.47 -1.12
CA ALA A 376 8.43 3.31 -2.32
C ALA A 376 8.13 4.63 -3.05
N ASN A 377 8.36 5.79 -2.42
CA ASN A 377 7.95 7.11 -2.94
C ASN A 377 8.51 7.46 -4.31
N CYS A 378 9.74 7.01 -4.62
CA CYS A 378 10.33 7.25 -5.93
C CYS A 378 9.50 6.64 -7.05
N ALA A 379 8.83 5.49 -6.76
CA ALA A 379 8.00 4.79 -7.72
C ALA A 379 6.67 5.50 -8.03
N ARG A 380 6.33 6.57 -7.32
CA ARG A 380 5.18 7.42 -7.66
C ARG A 380 5.29 8.04 -9.05
N CYS A 381 6.49 8.42 -9.47
CA CYS A 381 6.73 9.12 -10.74
C CYS A 381 7.41 8.25 -11.81
N HIS A 382 8.22 7.27 -11.39
CA HIS A 382 8.96 6.37 -12.28
C HIS A 382 9.32 5.09 -11.53
N THR A 383 9.64 4.01 -12.22
CA THR A 383 10.15 2.77 -11.60
C THR A 383 11.32 3.09 -10.67
N HIS A 384 11.33 2.50 -9.47
CA HIS A 384 12.36 2.76 -8.47
C HIS A 384 13.75 2.46 -9.02
N LYS A 385 14.74 3.29 -8.67
CA LYS A 385 16.06 3.23 -9.29
C LYS A 385 16.88 2.02 -8.84
N PHE A 386 16.74 1.63 -7.59
CA PHE A 386 17.59 0.61 -6.95
C PHE A 386 16.83 -0.65 -6.58
N ASP A 387 15.60 -0.49 -6.10
CA ASP A 387 14.77 -1.60 -5.64
C ASP A 387 13.82 -2.06 -6.75
N PRO A 388 13.41 -3.33 -6.77
CA PRO A 388 12.53 -3.88 -7.81
C PRO A 388 11.06 -3.47 -7.58
N ILE A 389 10.80 -2.18 -7.47
CA ILE A 389 9.47 -1.59 -7.28
C ILE A 389 9.13 -0.78 -8.52
N THR A 390 8.17 -1.25 -9.29
CA THR A 390 7.67 -0.54 -10.46
C THR A 390 6.68 0.55 -10.08
N GLN A 391 6.40 1.47 -11.00
CA GLN A 391 5.33 2.44 -10.83
C GLN A 391 3.96 1.74 -10.69
N GLU A 392 3.75 0.64 -11.40
CA GLU A 392 2.53 -0.18 -11.29
C GLU A 392 2.38 -0.80 -9.90
N ASP A 393 3.46 -1.32 -9.31
CA ASP A 393 3.45 -1.85 -7.93
C ASP A 393 3.07 -0.77 -6.92
N TYR A 394 3.62 0.44 -7.08
CA TYR A 394 3.29 1.57 -6.22
C TYR A 394 1.80 1.93 -6.26
N TYR A 395 1.20 2.05 -7.45
CA TYR A 395 -0.23 2.35 -7.58
C TYR A 395 -1.12 1.17 -7.18
N SER A 396 -0.64 -0.06 -7.33
CA SER A 396 -1.32 -1.24 -6.80
C SER A 396 -1.36 -1.23 -5.27
N LEU A 397 -0.27 -0.83 -4.62
CA LEU A 397 -0.23 -0.64 -3.16
C LEU A 397 -1.16 0.50 -2.72
N GLN A 398 -1.22 1.62 -3.44
CA GLN A 398 -2.19 2.68 -3.16
C GLN A 398 -3.64 2.19 -3.27
N ALA A 399 -3.94 1.30 -4.22
CA ALA A 399 -5.28 0.74 -4.39
C ALA A 399 -5.71 -0.12 -3.19
N VAL A 400 -4.76 -0.80 -2.51
CA VAL A 400 -5.04 -1.54 -1.27
C VAL A 400 -5.61 -0.63 -0.18
N PHE A 401 -5.13 0.61 -0.11
CA PHE A 401 -5.56 1.59 0.89
C PHE A 401 -6.64 2.56 0.40
N SER A 402 -7.25 2.32 -0.77
CA SER A 402 -8.22 3.26 -1.38
C SER A 402 -9.47 3.51 -0.53
N GLY A 403 -9.85 2.55 0.32
CA GLY A 403 -10.99 2.66 1.23
C GLY A 403 -10.62 3.06 2.66
N VAL A 404 -9.34 3.42 2.92
CA VAL A 404 -8.86 3.76 4.25
C VAL A 404 -8.87 5.28 4.42
N GLY A 405 -9.51 5.77 5.46
CA GLY A 405 -9.48 7.16 5.90
C GLY A 405 -8.83 7.29 7.28
N LYS A 406 -8.09 8.40 7.50
CA LYS A 406 -7.55 8.73 8.82
C LYS A 406 -8.65 9.38 9.67
N GLY A 407 -8.84 8.91 10.90
CA GLY A 407 -9.84 9.44 11.83
C GLY A 407 -9.91 8.61 13.11
N ASP A 408 -10.69 9.09 14.08
CA ASP A 408 -10.98 8.32 15.29
C ASP A 408 -12.01 7.23 15.01
N ILE A 409 -11.80 6.07 15.60
CA ILE A 409 -12.73 4.94 15.55
C ILE A 409 -13.15 4.57 16.98
N GLU A 410 -14.41 4.22 17.14
CA GLU A 410 -14.91 3.68 18.39
C GLU A 410 -14.70 2.18 18.43
N PHE A 411 -14.22 1.67 19.57
CA PHE A 411 -14.11 0.22 19.79
C PHE A 411 -14.28 -0.12 21.27
N ASP A 412 -14.84 -1.30 21.52
CA ASP A 412 -14.97 -1.81 22.88
C ASP A 412 -13.61 -2.35 23.36
N SER A 413 -13.16 -1.89 24.50
CA SER A 413 -11.92 -2.39 25.12
C SER A 413 -12.13 -3.72 25.87
N ASP A 414 -13.37 -4.04 26.23
CA ASP A 414 -13.75 -5.25 26.91
C ASP A 414 -14.28 -6.31 25.92
N PRO A 415 -13.69 -7.53 25.87
CA PRO A 415 -14.10 -8.55 24.93
C PRO A 415 -15.55 -9.03 25.07
N GLU A 416 -16.10 -9.03 26.29
CA GLU A 416 -17.49 -9.46 26.54
C GLU A 416 -18.47 -8.40 25.99
N THR A 417 -18.21 -7.13 26.26
CA THR A 417 -18.98 -6.01 25.71
C THR A 417 -18.92 -6.01 24.18
N TYR A 418 -17.74 -6.23 23.62
CA TYR A 418 -17.57 -6.33 22.18
C TYR A 418 -18.37 -7.48 21.55
N ALA A 419 -18.31 -8.67 22.16
CA ALA A 419 -19.06 -9.82 21.68
C ALA A 419 -20.58 -9.56 21.74
N LEU A 420 -21.05 -8.92 22.83
CA LEU A 420 -22.45 -8.55 22.97
C LEU A 420 -22.88 -7.53 21.92
N ARG A 421 -22.09 -6.49 21.68
CA ARG A 421 -22.36 -5.49 20.63
C ARG A 421 -22.49 -6.15 19.26
N ARG A 422 -21.51 -6.98 18.88
CA ARG A 422 -21.52 -7.71 17.60
C ARG A 422 -22.76 -8.60 17.45
N GLU A 423 -23.19 -9.23 18.54
CA GLU A 423 -24.41 -10.04 18.54
C GLU A 423 -25.65 -9.17 18.36
N MET A 424 -25.70 -7.99 18.99
CA MET A 424 -26.81 -7.06 18.84
C MET A 424 -26.88 -6.44 17.44
N GLU A 425 -25.73 -6.08 16.85
CA GLU A 425 -25.63 -5.60 15.47
C GLU A 425 -26.14 -6.65 14.47
N LEU A 426 -25.76 -7.92 14.66
CA LEU A 426 -26.27 -9.02 13.84
C LEU A 426 -27.80 -9.13 13.91
N LEU A 427 -28.35 -9.04 15.11
CA LEU A 427 -29.80 -9.09 15.32
C LEU A 427 -30.52 -7.87 14.74
N LEU A 428 -29.92 -6.68 14.82
CA LEU A 428 -30.44 -5.45 14.22
C LEU A 428 -30.54 -5.61 12.71
N VAL A 429 -29.44 -5.97 12.04
CA VAL A 429 -29.42 -6.21 10.58
C VAL A 429 -30.42 -7.30 10.18
N ALA A 430 -30.45 -8.42 10.92
CA ALA A 430 -31.41 -9.48 10.67
C ALA A 430 -32.89 -8.98 10.82
N SER A 431 -33.15 -8.07 11.75
CA SER A 431 -34.46 -7.45 11.92
C SER A 431 -34.83 -6.53 10.76
N GLU A 432 -33.91 -5.71 10.30
CA GLU A 432 -34.08 -4.80 9.16
C GLU A 432 -34.33 -5.57 7.85
N GLU A 433 -33.59 -6.66 7.65
CA GLU A 433 -33.69 -7.53 6.46
C GLU A 433 -34.82 -8.58 6.57
N ASN A 434 -35.50 -8.68 7.72
CA ASN A 434 -36.49 -9.72 8.04
C ASN A 434 -35.93 -11.15 7.89
N ASP A 435 -34.65 -11.35 8.26
CA ASP A 435 -34.00 -12.66 8.20
C ASP A 435 -34.52 -13.57 9.32
N SER A 436 -35.56 -14.35 9.01
CA SER A 436 -36.16 -15.29 9.94
C SER A 436 -35.23 -16.44 10.35
N SER A 437 -34.19 -16.74 9.58
CA SER A 437 -33.24 -17.81 9.91
C SER A 437 -32.39 -17.46 11.14
N ILE A 438 -32.07 -16.18 11.32
CA ILE A 438 -31.36 -15.63 12.47
C ILE A 438 -32.32 -15.32 13.61
N LEU A 439 -33.39 -14.55 13.33
CA LEU A 439 -34.32 -14.06 14.36
C LEU A 439 -35.07 -15.18 15.08
N LEU A 440 -35.36 -16.29 14.40
CA LEU A 440 -36.06 -17.45 14.98
C LEU A 440 -35.12 -18.53 15.49
N ASP A 441 -33.81 -18.35 15.42
CA ASP A 441 -32.87 -19.29 16.02
C ASP A 441 -33.11 -19.41 17.53
N LYS A 442 -33.05 -20.65 18.05
CA LYS A 442 -33.32 -20.92 19.46
C LYS A 442 -32.41 -20.10 20.39
N LYS A 443 -31.16 -19.91 20.02
CA LYS A 443 -30.17 -19.13 20.77
C LYS A 443 -30.64 -17.70 21.03
N TYR A 444 -31.23 -17.05 20.04
CA TYR A 444 -31.65 -15.65 20.13
C TYR A 444 -33.05 -15.49 20.70
N ARG A 445 -33.94 -16.45 20.46
CA ARG A 445 -35.33 -16.42 20.98
C ARG A 445 -35.39 -16.29 22.49
N GLU A 446 -34.55 -17.00 23.21
CA GLU A 446 -34.51 -16.92 24.67
C GLU A 446 -34.05 -15.53 25.14
N LYS A 447 -33.00 -15.01 24.53
CA LYS A 447 -32.49 -13.65 24.83
C LYS A 447 -33.50 -12.57 24.50
N ILE A 448 -34.15 -12.64 23.33
CA ILE A 448 -35.19 -11.69 22.92
C ILE A 448 -36.36 -11.73 23.90
N ASN A 449 -36.82 -12.92 24.32
CA ASN A 449 -37.88 -13.06 25.29
C ASN A 449 -37.51 -12.44 26.66
N GLN A 450 -36.29 -12.66 27.14
CA GLN A 450 -35.80 -12.04 28.37
C GLN A 450 -35.75 -10.50 28.25
N TRP A 451 -35.27 -10.00 27.13
CA TRP A 451 -35.21 -8.58 26.87
C TRP A 451 -36.62 -7.95 26.79
N VAL A 452 -37.54 -8.60 26.08
CA VAL A 452 -38.97 -8.16 26.03
C VAL A 452 -39.60 -8.12 27.41
N LEU A 453 -39.30 -9.11 28.27
CA LEU A 453 -39.80 -9.13 29.66
C LEU A 453 -39.20 -7.96 30.47
N GLN A 454 -37.90 -7.70 30.33
CA GLN A 454 -37.25 -6.57 31.00
C GLN A 454 -37.83 -5.22 30.54
N TRP A 455 -38.11 -5.06 29.25
CA TRP A 455 -38.77 -3.87 28.71
C TRP A 455 -40.19 -3.72 29.20
N ARG A 456 -40.95 -4.81 29.31
CA ARG A 456 -42.28 -4.77 29.87
C ARG A 456 -42.29 -4.35 31.35
N ASP A 457 -41.33 -4.86 32.12
CA ASP A 457 -41.24 -4.62 33.55
C ASP A 457 -40.55 -3.28 33.88
N ASN A 458 -39.69 -2.79 32.97
CA ASN A 458 -39.04 -1.46 33.03
C ASN A 458 -39.12 -0.78 31.66
N PRO A 459 -40.28 -0.24 31.28
CA PRO A 459 -40.42 0.47 30.02
C PRO A 459 -39.43 1.66 29.97
N PRO A 460 -38.88 1.98 28.79
CA PRO A 460 -38.02 3.15 28.64
C PRO A 460 -38.74 4.40 29.16
N SER A 461 -37.97 5.29 29.76
CA SER A 461 -38.48 6.55 30.24
C SER A 461 -39.17 7.33 29.07
N GLU A 462 -40.38 7.74 29.26
CA GLU A 462 -41.10 8.58 28.29
C GLU A 462 -40.50 9.98 28.30
N TRP A 463 -40.22 10.52 27.11
CA TRP A 463 -39.75 11.89 26.98
C TRP A 463 -40.94 12.84 27.04
N HIS A 464 -40.91 13.75 28.02
CA HIS A 464 -41.91 14.82 28.13
C HIS A 464 -41.32 16.12 27.60
N VAL A 465 -41.99 16.73 26.62
CA VAL A 465 -41.58 18.05 26.11
C VAL A 465 -41.93 19.08 27.20
N LEU A 466 -40.91 19.79 27.67
CA LEU A 466 -41.08 20.86 28.65
C LEU A 466 -41.58 22.11 27.93
N LYS A 467 -42.59 22.78 28.55
CA LYS A 467 -43.08 24.07 28.06
C LYS A 467 -42.29 25.20 28.73
N PRO A 468 -41.51 25.99 27.96
CA PRO A 468 -40.81 27.13 28.49
C PRO A 468 -41.80 28.19 29.04
N GLU A 469 -41.62 28.58 30.30
CA GLU A 469 -42.41 29.66 30.93
C GLU A 469 -41.64 30.97 30.96
N VAL A 470 -40.35 30.91 31.27
CA VAL A 470 -39.44 32.05 31.23
C VAL A 470 -38.26 31.69 30.36
N PHE A 471 -37.94 32.54 29.41
CA PHE A 471 -36.79 32.37 28.52
C PHE A 471 -36.17 33.74 28.25
N ILE A 472 -34.86 33.81 28.47
CA ILE A 472 -34.10 35.06 28.43
C ILE A 472 -32.79 34.80 27.66
N SER A 473 -32.44 35.76 26.81
CA SER A 473 -31.14 35.83 26.17
C SER A 473 -30.27 36.89 26.85
N ALA A 474 -29.08 36.55 27.24
CA ALA A 474 -28.12 37.50 27.81
C ALA A 474 -27.44 38.37 26.73
N GLY A 475 -27.33 37.90 25.50
CA GLY A 475 -26.73 38.60 24.38
C GLY A 475 -27.71 39.49 23.58
N GLY A 476 -28.98 39.56 23.97
CA GLY A 476 -29.98 40.44 23.37
C GLY A 476 -30.76 39.82 22.20
N SER A 477 -30.63 38.52 21.96
CA SER A 477 -31.49 37.80 21.00
C SER A 477 -32.94 37.81 21.47
N THR A 478 -33.87 37.85 20.53
CA THR A 478 -35.31 37.69 20.77
C THR A 478 -35.65 36.21 20.68
N LEU A 479 -36.11 35.63 21.79
CA LEU A 479 -36.61 34.26 21.85
C LEU A 479 -38.12 34.26 21.68
N THR A 480 -38.64 33.46 20.76
CA THR A 480 -40.08 33.36 20.47
C THR A 480 -40.53 31.92 20.66
N LEU A 481 -41.48 31.68 21.57
CA LEU A 481 -42.08 30.37 21.79
C LEU A 481 -42.91 29.98 20.57
N GLN A 482 -42.71 28.76 20.08
CA GLN A 482 -43.45 28.18 18.97
C GLN A 482 -44.56 27.24 19.49
N ASP A 483 -45.45 26.81 18.59
CA ASP A 483 -46.59 25.95 18.94
C ASP A 483 -46.19 24.56 19.45
N ASP A 484 -45.02 24.07 19.04
CA ASP A 484 -44.40 22.81 19.47
C ASP A 484 -43.60 22.94 20.77
N HIS A 485 -43.66 24.08 21.42
CA HIS A 485 -42.89 24.45 22.61
C HIS A 485 -41.41 24.67 22.38
N SER A 486 -40.93 24.68 21.14
CA SER A 486 -39.57 25.10 20.83
C SER A 486 -39.40 26.62 20.95
N LEU A 487 -38.15 27.09 21.07
CA LEU A 487 -37.80 28.50 21.12
C LEU A 487 -37.07 28.91 19.86
N PHE A 488 -37.65 29.80 19.07
CA PHE A 488 -36.99 30.38 17.91
C PHE A 488 -36.18 31.62 18.32
N ALA A 489 -34.89 31.63 18.06
CA ALA A 489 -34.02 32.76 18.36
C ALA A 489 -33.82 33.65 17.12
N SER A 490 -34.05 34.97 17.28
CA SER A 490 -33.92 35.98 16.23
C SER A 490 -33.29 37.27 16.77
N GLY A 491 -33.18 38.32 15.95
CA GLY A 491 -32.62 39.62 16.35
C GLY A 491 -31.09 39.64 16.40
N PRO A 492 -30.48 40.53 17.21
CA PRO A 492 -29.03 40.65 17.30
C PRO A 492 -28.35 39.33 17.66
N MET A 493 -27.16 39.07 17.13
CA MET A 493 -26.34 37.89 17.41
C MET A 493 -24.99 38.37 17.92
N GLY A 494 -24.61 37.95 19.14
CA GLY A 494 -23.29 38.15 19.71
C GLY A 494 -22.36 36.97 19.36
N GLU A 495 -21.07 37.14 19.57
CA GLU A 495 -20.08 36.05 19.40
C GLU A 495 -20.30 34.90 20.40
N GLN A 496 -20.81 35.22 21.58
CA GLN A 496 -21.21 34.26 22.61
C GLN A 496 -22.57 34.71 23.19
N GLU A 497 -23.41 33.75 23.47
CA GLU A 497 -24.75 34.03 23.99
C GLU A 497 -25.19 32.98 25.00
N THR A 498 -25.85 33.40 26.07
CA THR A 498 -26.42 32.49 27.06
C THR A 498 -27.93 32.57 27.02
N TYR A 499 -28.57 31.44 26.77
CA TYR A 499 -30.03 31.29 26.89
C TYR A 499 -30.36 30.70 28.26
N THR A 500 -31.17 31.38 29.03
CA THR A 500 -31.73 30.89 30.29
C THR A 500 -33.20 30.54 30.06
N ILE A 501 -33.54 29.27 30.25
CA ILE A 501 -34.87 28.72 30.00
C ILE A 501 -35.36 28.09 31.30
N THR A 502 -36.56 28.50 31.75
CA THR A 502 -37.19 27.93 32.93
C THR A 502 -38.54 27.31 32.54
N SER A 503 -38.76 26.09 33.02
CA SER A 503 -40.00 25.34 32.79
C SER A 503 -40.46 24.70 34.09
N GLU A 504 -41.77 24.58 34.28
CA GLU A 504 -42.34 23.76 35.33
C GLU A 504 -42.24 22.29 34.96
N VAL A 505 -41.93 21.44 35.92
CA VAL A 505 -41.72 20.00 35.74
C VAL A 505 -42.70 19.28 36.66
N ASN A 506 -43.74 18.66 36.08
CA ASN A 506 -44.76 17.90 36.77
C ASN A 506 -44.54 16.38 36.64
N ILE A 507 -43.34 15.92 36.95
CA ILE A 507 -42.95 14.50 36.94
C ILE A 507 -42.19 14.18 38.23
N ASP A 508 -42.46 12.99 38.79
CA ASP A 508 -41.91 12.59 40.09
C ASP A 508 -40.40 12.41 40.08
N LYS A 509 -39.83 12.06 38.93
CA LYS A 509 -38.39 11.80 38.80
C LYS A 509 -37.90 12.17 37.41
N VAL A 510 -36.88 13.03 37.34
CA VAL A 510 -36.15 13.33 36.13
C VAL A 510 -34.83 12.53 36.14
N THR A 511 -34.64 11.73 35.14
CA THR A 511 -33.44 10.89 34.98
C THR A 511 -32.48 11.41 33.91
N ALA A 512 -33.01 12.16 32.93
CA ALA A 512 -32.24 12.77 31.86
C ALA A 512 -32.96 14.04 31.32
N ILE A 513 -32.20 14.94 30.73
CA ILE A 513 -32.72 16.08 29.97
C ILE A 513 -32.09 16.03 28.58
N LYS A 514 -32.92 16.14 27.54
CA LYS A 514 -32.52 16.23 26.14
C LYS A 514 -32.73 17.64 25.64
N VAL A 515 -31.70 18.26 25.08
CA VAL A 515 -31.77 19.53 24.37
C VAL A 515 -31.63 19.25 22.88
N GLU A 516 -32.59 19.64 22.09
CA GLU A 516 -32.57 19.45 20.64
C GLU A 516 -32.43 20.81 19.94
N ALA A 517 -31.46 20.88 19.04
CA ALA A 517 -31.27 21.99 18.13
C ALA A 517 -32.00 21.68 16.82
N LEU A 518 -33.13 22.38 16.61
CA LEU A 518 -34.01 22.11 15.47
C LEU A 518 -33.60 22.92 14.24
N THR A 519 -33.71 22.32 13.08
CA THR A 519 -33.55 23.01 11.78
C THR A 519 -34.80 23.87 11.49
N ASP A 520 -34.62 25.06 10.89
CA ASP A 520 -35.71 25.94 10.52
C ASP A 520 -35.36 26.69 9.23
N GLN A 521 -36.30 26.77 8.30
CA GLN A 521 -36.17 27.48 7.02
C GLN A 521 -35.88 28.99 7.18
N ARG A 522 -36.18 29.57 8.32
CA ARG A 522 -35.91 30.96 8.65
C ARG A 522 -34.49 31.23 9.11
N LEU A 523 -33.71 30.15 9.39
CA LEU A 523 -32.31 30.22 9.77
C LEU A 523 -31.40 30.13 8.53
N PRO A 524 -30.17 30.67 8.58
CA PRO A 524 -29.23 30.57 7.50
C PRO A 524 -29.03 29.09 7.07
N GLU A 525 -28.98 28.83 5.77
CA GLU A 525 -28.85 27.49 5.17
C GLU A 525 -29.88 26.45 5.65
N GLY A 526 -30.99 26.90 6.30
CA GLY A 526 -31.98 26.03 6.93
C GLY A 526 -31.46 25.24 8.14
N GLY A 527 -30.29 25.57 8.62
CA GLY A 527 -29.58 24.87 9.70
C GLY A 527 -30.15 25.18 11.09
N PRO A 528 -29.65 24.51 12.15
CA PRO A 528 -30.11 24.77 13.51
C PRO A 528 -29.48 26.02 14.13
N GLY A 529 -28.46 26.59 13.49
CA GLY A 529 -27.73 27.76 13.99
C GLY A 529 -28.02 29.04 13.27
N ARG A 530 -27.62 30.17 13.88
CA ARG A 530 -27.82 31.52 13.37
C ARG A 530 -26.59 32.08 12.64
N ALA A 531 -25.47 31.38 12.67
CA ALA A 531 -24.27 31.74 11.90
C ALA A 531 -24.55 31.67 10.40
N GLU A 532 -23.81 32.39 9.57
CA GLU A 532 -23.99 32.45 8.10
C GLU A 532 -24.02 31.07 7.42
N ASN A 533 -23.29 30.10 7.99
CA ASN A 533 -23.24 28.71 7.53
C ASN A 533 -24.27 27.77 8.19
N GLY A 534 -25.25 28.31 8.91
CA GLY A 534 -26.28 27.55 9.61
C GLY A 534 -25.84 26.79 10.86
N ASN A 535 -24.56 26.90 11.25
CA ASN A 535 -24.00 26.18 12.40
C ASN A 535 -24.16 26.96 13.70
N PHE A 536 -24.08 26.22 14.82
CA PHE A 536 -23.87 26.79 16.16
C PHE A 536 -23.02 25.83 16.99
N HIS A 537 -22.48 26.35 18.08
CA HIS A 537 -21.65 25.56 18.99
C HIS A 537 -22.19 25.72 20.42
N VAL A 538 -22.41 24.60 21.10
CA VAL A 538 -22.80 24.59 22.52
C VAL A 538 -21.54 24.42 23.34
N SER A 539 -21.14 25.43 24.10
CA SER A 539 -19.95 25.42 24.93
C SER A 539 -20.22 24.82 26.31
N GLU A 540 -21.37 25.06 26.88
CA GLU A 540 -21.71 24.62 28.24
C GLU A 540 -23.25 24.52 28.40
N VAL A 541 -23.70 23.58 29.22
CA VAL A 541 -25.08 23.42 29.67
C VAL A 541 -25.09 23.31 31.18
N ASP A 542 -25.72 24.27 31.86
CA ASP A 542 -25.94 24.27 33.29
C ASP A 542 -27.42 23.97 33.64
N LEU A 543 -27.64 23.04 34.54
CA LEU A 543 -28.97 22.69 35.04
C LEU A 543 -29.12 23.14 36.50
N HIS A 544 -30.23 23.85 36.75
CA HIS A 544 -30.61 24.30 38.09
C HIS A 544 -32.00 23.82 38.43
N TRP A 545 -32.17 23.22 39.60
CA TRP A 545 -33.42 22.80 40.15
C TRP A 545 -33.92 23.81 41.19
N PHE A 546 -35.19 24.23 41.03
CA PHE A 546 -35.90 25.08 42.02
C PHE A 546 -36.99 24.22 42.68
N PRO A 547 -36.80 23.79 43.92
CA PRO A 547 -37.85 23.06 44.66
C PRO A 547 -39.11 23.94 44.81
N GLU A 548 -40.27 23.34 44.77
CA GLU A 548 -41.54 24.06 45.02
C GLU A 548 -41.49 24.77 46.36
N GLY A 549 -41.81 26.08 46.35
CA GLY A 549 -41.72 26.94 47.54
C GLY A 549 -40.30 27.29 48.01
N GLY A 550 -39.26 26.82 47.32
CA GLY A 550 -37.84 27.08 47.64
C GLY A 550 -37.37 28.44 47.13
N LYS A 551 -36.55 29.14 47.95
CA LYS A 551 -35.98 30.47 47.59
C LYS A 551 -34.60 30.39 46.92
N LYS A 552 -34.01 29.18 46.78
CA LYS A 552 -32.68 28.99 46.20
C LYS A 552 -32.69 27.84 45.21
N SER A 553 -32.03 28.01 44.08
CA SER A 553 -31.76 26.96 43.13
C SER A 553 -30.63 26.03 43.63
N VAL A 554 -30.70 24.80 43.19
CA VAL A 554 -29.61 23.81 43.37
C VAL A 554 -29.04 23.49 42.00
N LYS A 555 -27.75 23.72 41.80
CA LYS A 555 -27.06 23.28 40.57
C LYS A 555 -27.00 21.78 40.56
N LEU A 556 -27.52 21.15 39.50
CA LEU A 556 -27.47 19.70 39.33
C LEU A 556 -26.16 19.33 38.66
N LYS A 557 -25.60 18.21 39.11
CA LYS A 557 -24.40 17.64 38.47
C LYS A 557 -24.85 16.78 37.31
N ILE A 558 -24.42 17.15 36.11
CA ILE A 558 -24.58 16.32 34.92
C ILE A 558 -23.47 15.26 34.95
N SER A 559 -23.82 13.99 34.82
CA SER A 559 -22.86 12.88 34.88
C SER A 559 -22.27 12.52 33.53
N HIS A 560 -23.00 12.74 32.45
CA HIS A 560 -22.57 12.51 31.05
C HIS A 560 -23.37 13.42 30.13
#